data_d7c9c22ba13b3702f3077971653f9913
#
_entry.id   d7c9c22ba13b3702f3077971653f9913
#
_cell.length_a   1.000
_cell.length_b   1.000
_cell.length_c   1.000
_cell.angle_alpha   90.00
_cell.angle_beta   90.00
_cell.angle_gamma   90.00
#
_symmetry.space_group_name_H-M   'P 1'
#
loop_
_entity.id
_entity.type
_entity.pdbx_description
1 polymer ?
#
loop_
_entity_poly.entity_id
_entity_poly.type
_entity_poly.pdbx_seq_one_letter_code
_entity_poly.pdbx_strand_id
1 'polypeptide(L)'
;KNRLELLSLARSHGLESDAVLLGADISGLADTLAGQGAATVYLCDDTSLEIFNTEQYTALVTDALKQSGATQVWLTSSELGRDLTPRIAARQGTGALSDVTKLELNGDEITAYRPCMATKAIQKCKFSKDGLRVISIRSGIFTADESSPASANIVSLSIPTGHSQLKVREVQVEESNEVELNEASIIVSAGRGVGGTEGCEFVRPLATELGAAFGASRAVCDAGWLPHKHQVGQTGTMVNPDFYFALGISGAIQHLAGMSGSKVIVAVNKDPDAPIFKVADYGIVGDLFKAVPVLREEVGKRKG
;
A
#
# COMPACT_ATOMS: atom_id res chain seq x y z
N LYS A 1 -0.71 5.96 8.08
CA LYS A 1 0.18 4.92 8.69
C LYS A 1 1.31 4.51 7.74
N ASN A 2 1.00 4.10 6.53
CA ASN A 2 1.96 3.49 5.60
C ASN A 2 3.07 4.43 5.04
N ARG A 3 2.99 5.74 5.27
CA ARG A 3 4.01 6.71 4.79
C ARG A 3 5.12 6.95 5.82
N LEU A 4 4.85 6.67 7.08
CA LEU A 4 5.80 6.86 8.18
C LEU A 4 6.81 5.71 8.27
N GLU A 5 6.49 4.55 7.71
CA GLU A 5 7.37 3.37 7.64
C GLU A 5 8.73 3.68 7.01
N LEU A 6 8.76 4.56 5.98
CA LEU A 6 9.99 4.89 5.26
C LEU A 6 10.97 5.70 6.10
N LEU A 7 10.47 6.63 6.94
CA LEU A 7 11.31 7.40 7.86
C LEU A 7 11.89 6.48 8.95
N SER A 8 11.05 5.58 9.51
CA SER A 8 11.52 4.57 10.46
C SER A 8 12.56 3.64 9.86
N LEU A 9 12.36 3.22 8.61
CA LEU A 9 13.33 2.39 7.87
C LEU A 9 14.65 3.13 7.66
N ALA A 10 14.61 4.40 7.24
CA ALA A 10 15.81 5.20 7.04
C ALA A 10 16.58 5.34 8.36
N ARG A 11 15.88 5.65 9.45
CA ARG A 11 16.47 5.76 10.79
C ARG A 11 17.10 4.44 11.26
N SER A 12 16.45 3.30 11.03
CA SER A 12 16.99 1.98 11.42
C SER A 12 18.30 1.64 10.70
N HIS A 13 18.53 2.26 9.55
CA HIS A 13 19.79 2.15 8.81
C HIS A 13 20.78 3.29 9.07
N GLY A 14 20.50 4.16 10.05
CA GLY A 14 21.35 5.30 10.39
C GLY A 14 21.44 6.37 9.30
N LEU A 15 20.43 6.44 8.42
CA LEU A 15 20.36 7.48 7.39
C LEU A 15 19.69 8.72 7.94
N GLU A 16 20.29 9.88 7.68
CA GLU A 16 19.61 11.16 7.80
C GLU A 16 18.59 11.28 6.66
N SER A 17 17.38 11.73 6.97
CA SER A 17 16.30 11.80 6.01
C SER A 17 15.49 13.06 6.12
N ASP A 18 15.13 13.61 4.97
CA ASP A 18 14.18 14.69 4.81
C ASP A 18 12.83 14.13 4.33
N ALA A 19 11.77 14.89 4.55
CA ALA A 19 10.44 14.55 4.06
C ALA A 19 9.93 15.59 3.07
N VAL A 20 9.17 15.16 2.06
CA VAL A 20 8.43 16.06 1.16
C VAL A 20 6.94 15.89 1.46
N LEU A 21 6.30 16.99 1.87
CA LEU A 21 4.89 17.04 2.27
C LEU A 21 4.13 17.96 1.30
N LEU A 22 3.23 17.38 0.51
CA LEU A 22 2.50 18.08 -0.58
C LEU A 22 1.00 17.83 -0.44
N GLY A 23 0.19 18.88 -0.50
CA GLY A 23 -1.26 18.78 -0.43
C GLY A 23 -1.93 20.11 -0.08
N ALA A 24 -3.18 20.05 0.38
CA ALA A 24 -3.95 21.17 0.92
C ALA A 24 -4.29 20.91 2.38
N ASP A 25 -4.23 21.95 3.22
CA ASP A 25 -4.52 21.94 4.66
C ASP A 25 -3.69 20.88 5.44
N ILE A 26 -2.41 20.74 5.11
CA ILE A 26 -1.54 19.67 5.62
C ILE A 26 -0.38 20.16 6.49
N SER A 27 -0.23 21.46 6.68
CA SER A 27 0.89 22.04 7.43
C SER A 27 1.02 21.46 8.84
N GLY A 28 -0.10 21.13 9.50
CA GLY A 28 -0.12 20.50 10.82
C GLY A 28 0.48 19.09 10.88
N LEU A 29 0.78 18.45 9.73
CA LEU A 29 1.41 17.15 9.68
C LEU A 29 2.95 17.20 9.71
N ALA A 30 3.55 18.39 9.59
CA ALA A 30 5.00 18.57 9.53
C ALA A 30 5.69 18.07 10.81
N ASP A 31 5.14 18.43 11.99
CA ASP A 31 5.70 17.97 13.28
C ASP A 31 5.57 16.45 13.47
N THR A 32 4.56 15.83 12.89
CA THR A 32 4.42 14.36 12.88
C THR A 32 5.57 13.72 12.09
N LEU A 33 5.96 14.29 10.95
CA LEU A 33 7.09 13.80 10.15
C LEU A 33 8.42 14.00 10.86
N ALA A 34 8.62 15.14 11.51
CA ALA A 34 9.78 15.40 12.34
C ALA A 34 9.87 14.41 13.51
N GLY A 35 8.75 14.13 14.18
CA GLY A 35 8.66 13.14 15.24
C GLY A 35 9.01 11.72 14.80
N GLN A 36 8.89 11.43 13.51
CA GLN A 36 9.33 10.17 12.89
C GLN A 36 10.79 10.18 12.43
N GLY A 37 11.47 11.31 12.55
CA GLY A 37 12.90 11.43 12.26
C GLY A 37 13.26 12.17 10.98
N ALA A 38 12.30 12.92 10.38
CA ALA A 38 12.66 13.83 9.30
C ALA A 38 13.47 15.02 9.85
N ALA A 39 14.65 15.28 9.30
CA ALA A 39 15.49 16.41 9.68
C ALA A 39 14.91 17.73 9.14
N THR A 40 14.46 17.71 7.88
CA THR A 40 13.80 18.84 7.23
C THR A 40 12.50 18.36 6.55
N VAL A 41 11.45 19.18 6.61
CA VAL A 41 10.20 18.96 5.89
C VAL A 41 10.07 20.01 4.78
N TYR A 42 10.18 19.57 3.53
CA TYR A 42 9.90 20.37 2.34
C TYR A 42 8.40 20.40 2.12
N LEU A 43 7.77 21.53 2.44
CA LEU A 43 6.31 21.69 2.50
C LEU A 43 5.80 22.53 1.33
N CYS A 44 4.81 22.01 0.62
CA CYS A 44 3.92 22.81 -0.21
C CYS A 44 2.47 22.56 0.23
N ASP A 45 1.90 23.51 0.94
CA ASP A 45 0.52 23.49 1.41
C ASP A 45 -0.27 24.49 0.56
N ASP A 46 -0.99 23.99 -0.44
CA ASP A 46 -1.71 24.81 -1.40
C ASP A 46 -2.97 24.11 -1.91
N THR A 47 -4.08 24.84 -2.01
CA THR A 47 -5.37 24.30 -2.44
C THR A 47 -5.37 23.68 -3.82
N SER A 48 -4.47 24.09 -4.71
CA SER A 48 -4.31 23.48 -6.04
C SER A 48 -3.73 22.06 -6.00
N LEU A 49 -3.21 21.64 -4.84
CA LEU A 49 -2.71 20.28 -4.58
C LEU A 49 -3.72 19.39 -3.88
N GLU A 50 -4.95 19.85 -3.62
CA GLU A 50 -6.03 19.03 -3.06
C GLU A 50 -6.28 17.78 -3.90
N ILE A 51 -6.22 17.95 -5.22
CA ILE A 51 -6.33 16.86 -6.18
C ILE A 51 -4.94 16.54 -6.73
N PHE A 52 -4.57 15.26 -6.66
CA PHE A 52 -3.28 14.80 -7.15
C PHE A 52 -3.08 15.16 -8.63
N ASN A 53 -1.98 15.85 -8.90
CA ASN A 53 -1.50 16.14 -10.26
C ASN A 53 -0.04 15.69 -10.38
N THR A 54 0.19 14.63 -11.14
CA THR A 54 1.49 13.99 -11.24
C THR A 54 2.59 14.93 -11.76
N GLU A 55 2.24 15.90 -12.62
CA GLU A 55 3.20 16.86 -13.18
C GLU A 55 3.66 17.86 -12.11
N GLN A 56 2.70 18.41 -11.33
CA GLN A 56 2.99 19.33 -10.23
C GLN A 56 3.79 18.63 -9.13
N TYR A 57 3.34 17.46 -8.69
CA TYR A 57 4.02 16.68 -7.66
C TYR A 57 5.45 16.29 -8.07
N THR A 58 5.64 15.87 -9.34
CA THR A 58 6.98 15.57 -9.86
C THR A 58 7.88 16.80 -9.85
N ALA A 59 7.35 17.97 -10.21
CA ALA A 59 8.11 19.21 -10.22
C ALA A 59 8.53 19.63 -8.81
N LEU A 60 7.59 19.58 -7.85
CA LEU A 60 7.85 19.90 -6.43
C LEU A 60 8.88 18.96 -5.80
N VAL A 61 8.75 17.64 -6.03
CA VAL A 61 9.75 16.68 -5.55
C VAL A 61 11.12 16.94 -6.18
N THR A 62 11.15 17.29 -7.47
CA THR A 62 12.40 17.62 -8.16
C THR A 62 13.04 18.89 -7.57
N ASP A 63 12.23 19.87 -7.16
CA ASP A 63 12.72 21.08 -6.53
C ASP A 63 13.25 20.80 -5.11
N ALA A 64 12.52 20.03 -4.31
CA ALA A 64 12.99 19.58 -3.00
C ALA A 64 14.34 18.84 -3.10
N LEU A 65 14.50 17.96 -4.09
CA LEU A 65 15.77 17.26 -4.36
C LEU A 65 16.95 18.19 -4.65
N LYS A 66 16.70 19.26 -5.42
CA LYS A 66 17.73 20.25 -5.72
C LYS A 66 18.16 21.03 -4.47
N GLN A 67 17.19 21.34 -3.59
CA GLN A 67 17.44 22.09 -2.37
C GLN A 67 18.10 21.24 -1.29
N SER A 68 17.68 19.97 -1.12
CA SER A 68 18.24 19.06 -0.12
C SER A 68 19.60 18.49 -0.50
N GLY A 69 19.89 18.36 -1.79
CA GLY A 69 21.07 17.64 -2.25
C GLY A 69 21.01 16.12 -1.99
N ALA A 70 19.83 15.58 -1.70
CA ALA A 70 19.65 14.17 -1.40
C ALA A 70 20.09 13.26 -2.55
N THR A 71 20.76 12.17 -2.21
CA THR A 71 21.24 11.16 -3.18
C THR A 71 20.28 9.99 -3.37
N GLN A 72 19.23 9.95 -2.58
CA GLN A 72 18.21 8.90 -2.62
C GLN A 72 16.81 9.51 -2.51
N VAL A 73 15.85 8.91 -3.20
CA VAL A 73 14.42 9.19 -3.07
C VAL A 73 13.68 7.89 -2.81
N TRP A 74 12.98 7.85 -1.71
CA TRP A 74 12.15 6.72 -1.33
C TRP A 74 10.68 7.11 -1.35
N LEU A 75 9.87 6.31 -2.03
CA LEU A 75 8.43 6.45 -2.10
C LEU A 75 7.76 5.14 -1.65
N THR A 76 6.52 5.21 -1.18
CA THR A 76 5.71 4.01 -1.04
C THR A 76 5.20 3.56 -2.41
N SER A 77 5.12 2.26 -2.67
CA SER A 77 4.51 1.69 -3.89
C SER A 77 2.97 1.77 -3.87
N SER A 78 2.43 2.89 -3.38
CA SER A 78 1.01 3.25 -3.53
C SER A 78 0.70 3.61 -4.98
N GLU A 79 -0.56 3.86 -5.32
CA GLU A 79 -0.95 4.33 -6.66
C GLU A 79 -0.18 5.59 -7.05
N LEU A 80 -0.13 6.58 -6.15
CA LEU A 80 0.64 7.81 -6.36
C LEU A 80 2.14 7.55 -6.54
N GLY A 81 2.70 6.68 -5.68
CA GLY A 81 4.12 6.37 -5.74
C GLY A 81 4.51 5.61 -7.01
N ARG A 82 3.63 4.76 -7.54
CA ARG A 82 3.85 4.05 -8.81
C ARG A 82 3.87 4.99 -10.00
N ASP A 83 3.09 6.07 -9.97
CA ASP A 83 3.11 7.10 -11.02
C ASP A 83 4.31 8.05 -10.87
N LEU A 84 4.62 8.49 -9.65
CA LEU A 84 5.71 9.45 -9.40
C LEU A 84 7.10 8.83 -9.58
N THR A 85 7.32 7.60 -9.13
CA THR A 85 8.65 6.96 -9.13
C THR A 85 9.32 6.98 -10.51
N PRO A 86 8.70 6.48 -11.59
CA PRO A 86 9.32 6.49 -12.90
C PRO A 86 9.47 7.91 -13.47
N ARG A 87 8.56 8.83 -13.15
CA ARG A 87 8.63 10.22 -13.62
C ARG A 87 9.79 10.98 -12.99
N ILE A 88 9.99 10.83 -11.68
CA ILE A 88 11.13 11.42 -10.97
C ILE A 88 12.44 10.86 -11.55
N ALA A 89 12.54 9.53 -11.70
CA ALA A 89 13.73 8.89 -12.26
C ALA A 89 14.04 9.39 -13.68
N ALA A 90 13.03 9.47 -14.55
CA ALA A 90 13.19 9.97 -15.92
C ALA A 90 13.64 11.44 -15.96
N ARG A 91 13.06 12.30 -15.10
CA ARG A 91 13.47 13.71 -15.00
C ARG A 91 14.90 13.90 -14.49
N GLN A 92 15.36 12.98 -13.66
CA GLN A 92 16.71 13.00 -13.11
C GLN A 92 17.72 12.23 -13.98
N GLY A 93 17.29 11.65 -15.11
CA GLY A 93 18.14 10.87 -16.01
C GLY A 93 18.69 9.59 -15.36
N THR A 94 17.99 9.03 -14.39
CA THR A 94 18.38 7.83 -13.65
C THR A 94 17.35 6.70 -13.78
N GLY A 95 17.72 5.50 -13.29
CA GLY A 95 16.80 4.37 -13.17
C GLY A 95 16.04 4.37 -11.85
N ALA A 96 14.94 3.62 -11.81
CA ALA A 96 14.17 3.37 -10.60
C ALA A 96 14.09 1.89 -10.25
N LEU A 97 14.12 1.56 -8.97
CA LEU A 97 13.78 0.24 -8.44
C LEU A 97 12.38 0.31 -7.81
N SER A 98 11.42 -0.34 -8.43
CA SER A 98 10.02 -0.27 -7.99
C SER A 98 9.58 -1.54 -7.28
N ASP A 99 8.62 -1.37 -6.34
CA ASP A 99 7.96 -2.44 -5.60
C ASP A 99 8.93 -3.31 -4.77
N VAL A 100 9.90 -2.63 -4.13
CA VAL A 100 10.92 -3.27 -3.30
C VAL A 100 10.30 -3.78 -2.01
N THR A 101 10.65 -5.02 -1.64
CA THR A 101 10.15 -5.68 -0.42
C THR A 101 11.24 -5.90 0.63
N LYS A 102 12.51 -5.76 0.26
CA LYS A 102 13.64 -5.80 1.19
C LYS A 102 14.77 -4.92 0.66
N LEU A 103 15.40 -4.16 1.56
CA LEU A 103 16.61 -3.37 1.31
C LEU A 103 17.75 -3.86 2.20
N GLU A 104 18.95 -3.89 1.63
CA GLU A 104 20.20 -4.07 2.36
C GLU A 104 21.11 -2.91 1.98
N LEU A 105 21.57 -2.17 3.00
CA LEU A 105 22.45 -1.02 2.85
C LEU A 105 23.82 -1.36 3.43
N ASN A 106 24.88 -1.26 2.61
CA ASN A 106 26.26 -1.49 3.00
C ASN A 106 27.10 -0.26 2.58
N GLY A 107 27.20 0.73 3.46
CA GLY A 107 27.74 2.03 3.10
C GLY A 107 26.89 2.66 1.98
N ASP A 108 27.52 3.06 0.89
CA ASP A 108 26.81 3.66 -0.27
C ASP A 108 26.14 2.61 -1.19
N GLU A 109 26.37 1.33 -0.97
CA GLU A 109 25.83 0.28 -1.81
C GLU A 109 24.40 -0.11 -1.36
N ILE A 110 23.44 -0.01 -2.27
CA ILE A 110 22.07 -0.43 -2.04
C ILE A 110 21.80 -1.72 -2.82
N THR A 111 21.42 -2.75 -2.09
CA THR A 111 20.87 -3.98 -2.66
C THR A 111 19.37 -4.05 -2.36
N ALA A 112 18.56 -4.08 -3.39
CA ALA A 112 17.11 -4.16 -3.30
C ALA A 112 16.59 -5.51 -3.78
N TYR A 113 15.58 -6.03 -3.11
CA TYR A 113 14.89 -7.26 -3.49
C TYR A 113 13.45 -6.92 -3.84
N ARG A 114 13.00 -7.40 -4.99
CA ARG A 114 11.65 -7.15 -5.48
C ARG A 114 11.03 -8.42 -6.06
N PRO A 115 9.74 -8.66 -5.87
CA PRO A 115 9.07 -9.77 -6.52
C PRO A 115 8.98 -9.51 -8.03
N CYS A 116 9.11 -10.58 -8.80
CA CYS A 116 8.92 -10.56 -10.24
C CYS A 116 8.19 -11.83 -10.71
N MET A 117 7.79 -11.87 -12.00
CA MET A 117 7.08 -13.01 -12.59
C MET A 117 5.85 -13.43 -11.77
N ALA A 118 4.98 -12.47 -11.41
CA ALA A 118 3.81 -12.68 -10.55
C ALA A 118 4.19 -13.37 -9.21
N THR A 119 5.20 -12.84 -8.53
CA THR A 119 5.74 -13.31 -7.24
C THR A 119 6.42 -14.69 -7.24
N LYS A 120 6.57 -15.31 -8.39
CA LYS A 120 7.25 -16.63 -8.50
C LYS A 120 8.76 -16.55 -8.28
N ALA A 121 9.35 -15.37 -8.42
CA ALA A 121 10.76 -15.14 -8.21
C ALA A 121 11.01 -13.82 -7.47
N ILE A 122 12.13 -13.76 -6.76
CA ILE A 122 12.62 -12.53 -6.15
C ILE A 122 13.87 -12.10 -6.95
N GLN A 123 13.80 -10.89 -7.49
CA GLN A 123 14.90 -10.28 -8.20
C GLN A 123 15.77 -9.50 -7.21
N LYS A 124 17.07 -9.81 -7.19
CA LYS A 124 18.07 -9.01 -6.49
C LYS A 124 18.63 -7.96 -7.44
N CYS A 125 18.49 -6.68 -7.07
CA CYS A 125 18.87 -5.53 -7.90
C CYS A 125 19.89 -4.65 -7.18
N LYS A 126 20.75 -4.01 -7.96
CA LYS A 126 21.66 -2.95 -7.52
C LYS A 126 21.63 -1.81 -8.54
N PHE A 127 21.96 -0.60 -8.10
CA PHE A 127 22.20 0.49 -9.03
C PHE A 127 23.59 0.32 -9.68
N SER A 128 23.66 0.47 -11.00
CA SER A 128 24.89 0.29 -11.76
C SER A 128 25.73 1.55 -11.89
N LYS A 129 25.19 2.69 -11.50
CA LYS A 129 25.84 4.01 -11.60
C LYS A 129 25.70 4.79 -10.31
N ASP A 130 26.68 5.62 -10.04
CA ASP A 130 26.59 6.66 -9.03
C ASP A 130 25.54 7.71 -9.42
N GLY A 131 25.02 8.44 -8.45
CA GLY A 131 24.00 9.46 -8.65
C GLY A 131 22.73 9.19 -7.87
N LEU A 132 21.66 9.88 -8.25
CA LEU A 132 20.38 9.77 -7.57
C LEU A 132 19.78 8.37 -7.73
N ARG A 133 19.36 7.79 -6.63
CA ARG A 133 18.72 6.46 -6.56
C ARG A 133 17.25 6.62 -6.21
N VAL A 134 16.37 6.24 -7.11
CA VAL A 134 14.91 6.35 -6.92
C VAL A 134 14.34 4.96 -6.64
N ILE A 135 13.67 4.82 -5.49
CA ILE A 135 13.19 3.52 -5.00
C ILE A 135 11.73 3.66 -4.55
N SER A 136 10.86 2.81 -5.05
CA SER A 136 9.56 2.64 -4.39
C SER A 136 9.49 1.35 -3.61
N ILE A 137 9.01 1.44 -2.38
CA ILE A 137 8.98 0.39 -1.38
C ILE A 137 7.53 -0.02 -1.16
N ARG A 138 7.26 -1.32 -1.15
CA ARG A 138 5.93 -1.87 -0.93
C ARG A 138 5.43 -1.47 0.47
N SER A 139 4.20 -0.97 0.54
CA SER A 139 3.56 -0.58 1.80
C SER A 139 3.30 -1.79 2.71
N GLY A 140 3.37 -1.60 4.02
CA GLY A 140 3.06 -2.64 5.01
C GLY A 140 4.14 -3.71 5.19
N ILE A 141 5.32 -3.55 4.56
CA ILE A 141 6.45 -4.47 4.74
C ILE A 141 7.27 -4.10 5.98
N PHE A 142 7.34 -2.82 6.30
CA PHE A 142 8.06 -2.31 7.46
C PHE A 142 7.06 -1.74 8.47
N THR A 143 7.42 -1.78 9.73
CA THR A 143 6.61 -1.20 10.79
C THR A 143 7.13 0.20 11.10
N ALA A 144 6.23 1.16 11.20
CA ALA A 144 6.60 2.48 11.71
C ALA A 144 6.84 2.38 13.22
N ASP A 145 7.95 2.95 13.68
CA ASP A 145 8.25 3.07 15.10
C ASP A 145 7.32 4.11 15.75
N GLU A 146 7.27 4.11 17.08
CA GLU A 146 6.61 5.19 17.82
C GLU A 146 7.32 6.53 17.56
N SER A 147 6.51 7.57 17.30
CA SER A 147 7.02 8.92 17.10
C SER A 147 7.40 9.56 18.44
N SER A 148 8.49 10.31 18.44
CA SER A 148 8.84 11.21 19.55
C SER A 148 8.38 12.64 19.21
N PRO A 149 7.88 13.43 20.17
CA PRO A 149 7.57 14.83 19.90
C PRO A 149 8.81 15.57 19.38
N ALA A 150 8.68 16.19 18.20
CA ALA A 150 9.72 17.01 17.61
C ALA A 150 9.09 18.13 16.77
N SER A 151 9.78 19.25 16.66
CA SER A 151 9.39 20.35 15.79
C SER A 151 10.11 20.24 14.47
N ALA A 152 9.39 20.43 13.37
CA ALA A 152 9.94 20.35 12.04
C ALA A 152 10.79 21.61 11.70
N ASN A 153 11.95 21.39 11.07
CA ASN A 153 12.58 22.42 10.26
C ASN A 153 11.85 22.44 8.91
N ILE A 154 11.12 23.52 8.62
CA ILE A 154 10.27 23.63 7.44
C ILE A 154 10.92 24.47 6.37
N VAL A 155 11.01 23.92 5.16
CA VAL A 155 11.40 24.64 3.95
C VAL A 155 10.19 24.70 3.03
N SER A 156 9.70 25.92 2.76
CA SER A 156 8.54 26.10 1.88
C SER A 156 8.90 25.92 0.42
N LEU A 157 8.11 25.11 -0.29
CA LEU A 157 8.18 24.95 -1.73
C LEU A 157 7.07 25.78 -2.38
N SER A 158 7.36 26.32 -3.55
CA SER A 158 6.39 27.08 -4.35
C SER A 158 5.95 26.28 -5.55
N ILE A 159 4.65 26.37 -5.88
CA ILE A 159 4.09 25.68 -7.05
C ILE A 159 4.73 26.26 -8.34
N PRO A 160 5.30 25.40 -9.17
CA PRO A 160 5.87 25.84 -10.44
C PRO A 160 4.78 26.42 -11.36
N THR A 161 4.95 27.65 -11.82
CA THR A 161 4.01 28.31 -12.73
C THR A 161 4.05 27.69 -14.13
N GLY A 162 2.88 27.37 -14.69
CA GLY A 162 2.70 27.14 -16.13
C GLY A 162 3.04 25.77 -16.68
N HIS A 163 3.15 24.72 -15.86
CA HIS A 163 3.70 23.43 -16.31
C HIS A 163 2.74 22.24 -16.34
N SER A 164 1.48 22.37 -15.91
CA SER A 164 0.55 21.23 -16.00
C SER A 164 -0.36 21.33 -17.23
N GLN A 165 -0.29 20.33 -18.08
CA GLN A 165 -1.24 20.12 -19.17
C GLN A 165 -2.48 19.33 -18.66
N LEU A 166 -2.35 18.66 -17.52
CA LEU A 166 -3.42 17.93 -16.90
C LEU A 166 -4.38 18.89 -16.18
N LYS A 167 -5.68 18.74 -16.47
CA LYS A 167 -6.75 19.44 -15.79
C LYS A 167 -7.76 18.39 -15.32
N VAL A 168 -7.91 18.27 -14.02
CA VAL A 168 -8.99 17.48 -13.43
C VAL A 168 -10.30 18.23 -13.66
N ARG A 169 -11.27 17.61 -14.31
CA ARG A 169 -12.57 18.22 -14.59
C ARG A 169 -13.56 17.96 -13.47
N GLU A 170 -13.51 16.77 -12.91
CA GLU A 170 -14.46 16.29 -11.91
C GLU A 170 -13.81 15.20 -11.08
N VAL A 171 -14.08 15.15 -9.80
CA VAL A 171 -13.77 14.06 -8.89
C VAL A 171 -15.08 13.46 -8.43
N GLN A 172 -15.34 12.21 -8.81
CA GLN A 172 -16.48 11.45 -8.32
C GLN A 172 -16.05 10.67 -7.10
N VAL A 173 -16.50 11.11 -5.93
CA VAL A 173 -16.27 10.41 -4.67
C VAL A 173 -17.49 9.52 -4.39
N GLU A 174 -17.30 8.22 -4.38
CA GLU A 174 -18.29 7.31 -3.82
C GLU A 174 -18.18 7.38 -2.30
N GLU A 175 -19.15 7.97 -1.64
CA GLU A 175 -19.26 7.91 -0.18
C GLU A 175 -19.47 6.45 0.25
N SER A 176 -18.53 5.90 0.97
CA SER A 176 -18.62 4.57 1.53
C SER A 176 -18.18 4.63 2.99
N ASN A 177 -19.01 4.11 3.89
CA ASN A 177 -18.67 3.92 5.30
C ASN A 177 -17.83 2.66 5.53
N GLU A 178 -17.33 2.04 4.46
CA GLU A 178 -16.55 0.81 4.52
C GLU A 178 -15.06 1.14 4.75
N VAL A 179 -14.39 0.28 5.47
CA VAL A 179 -12.93 0.38 5.68
C VAL A 179 -12.24 0.14 4.34
N GLU A 180 -11.33 1.02 3.95
CA GLU A 180 -10.56 0.89 2.72
C GLU A 180 -9.60 -0.31 2.78
N LEU A 181 -9.52 -1.07 1.67
CA LEU A 181 -8.70 -2.28 1.59
C LEU A 181 -7.21 -2.04 1.89
N ASN A 182 -6.68 -0.90 1.46
CA ASN A 182 -5.26 -0.55 1.62
C ASN A 182 -4.88 -0.09 3.03
N GLU A 183 -5.87 0.23 3.88
CA GLU A 183 -5.67 0.72 5.24
C GLU A 183 -6.07 -0.30 6.31
N ALA A 184 -6.75 -1.36 5.91
CA ALA A 184 -7.32 -2.34 6.80
C ALA A 184 -6.26 -3.25 7.45
N SER A 185 -6.33 -3.40 8.77
CA SER A 185 -5.55 -4.41 9.50
C SER A 185 -6.15 -5.81 9.37
N ILE A 186 -7.44 -5.92 9.09
CA ILE A 186 -8.15 -7.18 8.88
C ILE A 186 -8.94 -7.08 7.58
N ILE A 187 -8.86 -8.10 6.74
CA ILE A 187 -9.64 -8.19 5.50
C ILE A 187 -10.39 -9.52 5.47
N VAL A 188 -11.68 -9.46 5.18
CA VAL A 188 -12.51 -10.62 4.86
C VAL A 188 -12.82 -10.58 3.37
N SER A 189 -12.37 -11.58 2.61
CA SER A 189 -12.45 -11.57 1.16
C SER A 189 -13.29 -12.75 0.62
N ALA A 190 -14.24 -12.41 -0.26
CA ALA A 190 -15.13 -13.36 -0.91
C ALA A 190 -14.54 -13.85 -2.23
N GLY A 191 -14.52 -15.15 -2.42
CA GLY A 191 -14.16 -15.79 -3.68
C GLY A 191 -15.37 -16.27 -4.46
N ARG A 192 -15.16 -16.84 -5.66
CA ARG A 192 -16.22 -17.41 -6.49
C ARG A 192 -17.02 -18.52 -5.77
N GLY A 193 -16.44 -19.14 -4.74
CA GLY A 193 -17.12 -20.16 -3.93
C GLY A 193 -18.34 -19.67 -3.13
N VAL A 194 -18.56 -18.34 -3.01
CA VAL A 194 -19.77 -17.78 -2.38
C VAL A 194 -21.02 -17.94 -3.27
N GLY A 195 -20.85 -18.15 -4.58
CA GLY A 195 -21.92 -18.55 -5.48
C GLY A 195 -22.82 -17.44 -6.04
N GLY A 196 -22.67 -16.19 -5.59
CA GLY A 196 -23.50 -15.07 -6.06
C GLY A 196 -23.46 -13.86 -5.13
N THR A 197 -24.22 -12.83 -5.48
CA THR A 197 -24.37 -11.61 -4.66
C THR A 197 -24.90 -11.94 -3.26
N GLU A 198 -25.90 -12.84 -3.17
CA GLU A 198 -26.45 -13.27 -1.88
C GLU A 198 -25.38 -13.93 -0.98
N GLY A 199 -24.47 -14.71 -1.58
CA GLY A 199 -23.35 -15.31 -0.85
C GLY A 199 -22.32 -14.26 -0.41
N CYS A 200 -22.11 -13.19 -1.17
CA CYS A 200 -21.30 -12.06 -0.71
C CYS A 200 -21.94 -11.37 0.50
N GLU A 201 -23.24 -11.12 0.45
CA GLU A 201 -23.98 -10.52 1.57
C GLU A 201 -24.06 -11.44 2.80
N PHE A 202 -24.04 -12.76 2.61
CA PHE A 202 -23.93 -13.73 3.72
C PHE A 202 -22.59 -13.63 4.46
N VAL A 203 -21.50 -13.34 3.75
CA VAL A 203 -20.14 -13.24 4.30
C VAL A 203 -19.86 -11.86 4.88
N ARG A 204 -20.43 -10.79 4.34
CA ARG A 204 -20.21 -9.39 4.74
C ARG A 204 -20.33 -9.11 6.25
N PRO A 205 -21.32 -9.68 7.00
CA PRO A 205 -21.44 -9.46 8.43
C PRO A 205 -20.20 -9.87 9.23
N LEU A 206 -19.45 -10.89 8.81
CA LEU A 206 -18.19 -11.27 9.46
C LEU A 206 -17.15 -10.13 9.35
N ALA A 207 -17.08 -9.45 8.20
CA ALA A 207 -16.20 -8.28 8.05
C ALA A 207 -16.62 -7.14 8.98
N THR A 208 -17.91 -6.83 9.03
CA THR A 208 -18.46 -5.80 9.92
C THR A 208 -18.17 -6.09 11.39
N GLU A 209 -18.41 -7.33 11.83
CA GLU A 209 -18.17 -7.76 13.20
C GLU A 209 -16.69 -7.71 13.59
N LEU A 210 -15.78 -7.94 12.64
CA LEU A 210 -14.34 -7.83 12.86
C LEU A 210 -13.82 -6.39 12.75
N GLY A 211 -14.62 -5.43 12.26
CA GLY A 211 -14.13 -4.11 11.87
C GLY A 211 -13.15 -4.19 10.68
N ALA A 212 -13.35 -5.18 9.83
CA ALA A 212 -12.51 -5.52 8.70
C ALA A 212 -12.98 -4.84 7.41
N ALA A 213 -12.06 -4.63 6.47
CA ALA A 213 -12.44 -4.32 5.10
C ALA A 213 -13.04 -5.55 4.41
N PHE A 214 -14.01 -5.32 3.51
CA PHE A 214 -14.60 -6.38 2.72
C PHE A 214 -13.99 -6.41 1.32
N GLY A 215 -13.25 -7.48 1.03
CA GLY A 215 -12.57 -7.70 -0.23
C GLY A 215 -13.24 -8.77 -1.10
N ALA A 216 -12.77 -8.87 -2.35
CA ALA A 216 -13.24 -9.87 -3.29
C ALA A 216 -12.13 -10.34 -4.22
N SER A 217 -12.27 -11.57 -4.73
CA SER A 217 -11.45 -12.02 -5.85
C SER A 217 -11.93 -11.39 -7.17
N ARG A 218 -11.05 -11.28 -8.16
CA ARG A 218 -11.38 -10.79 -9.49
C ARG A 218 -12.62 -11.49 -10.08
N ALA A 219 -12.76 -12.80 -9.90
CA ALA A 219 -13.89 -13.56 -10.43
C ALA A 219 -15.26 -13.13 -9.86
N VAL A 220 -15.28 -12.58 -8.65
CA VAL A 220 -16.48 -12.01 -8.02
C VAL A 220 -16.83 -10.66 -8.65
N CYS A 221 -15.84 -9.82 -8.87
CA CYS A 221 -16.02 -8.51 -9.50
C CYS A 221 -16.38 -8.63 -10.98
N ASP A 222 -15.69 -9.51 -11.74
CA ASP A 222 -15.99 -9.78 -13.15
C ASP A 222 -17.41 -10.35 -13.35
N ALA A 223 -17.93 -11.10 -12.36
CA ALA A 223 -19.31 -11.59 -12.36
C ALA A 223 -20.35 -10.52 -11.96
N GLY A 224 -19.92 -9.30 -11.60
CA GLY A 224 -20.79 -8.20 -11.17
C GLY A 224 -21.40 -8.38 -9.78
N TRP A 225 -20.91 -9.31 -8.96
CA TRP A 225 -21.44 -9.53 -7.61
C TRP A 225 -20.99 -8.46 -6.62
N LEU A 226 -19.81 -7.87 -6.84
CA LEU A 226 -19.28 -6.75 -6.09
C LEU A 226 -18.58 -5.76 -7.03
N PRO A 227 -18.59 -4.45 -6.70
CA PRO A 227 -17.83 -3.43 -7.45
C PRO A 227 -16.32 -3.69 -7.43
N HIS A 228 -15.63 -3.19 -8.48
CA HIS A 228 -14.19 -3.39 -8.65
C HIS A 228 -13.34 -2.82 -7.50
N LYS A 229 -13.85 -1.85 -6.76
CA LYS A 229 -13.17 -1.28 -5.56
C LYS A 229 -12.87 -2.33 -4.48
N HIS A 230 -13.62 -3.43 -4.43
CA HIS A 230 -13.38 -4.56 -3.52
C HIS A 230 -12.34 -5.55 -4.04
N GLN A 231 -11.85 -5.38 -5.27
CA GLN A 231 -10.96 -6.36 -5.87
C GLN A 231 -9.60 -6.38 -5.21
N VAL A 232 -9.22 -7.53 -4.65
CA VAL A 232 -7.87 -7.84 -4.17
C VAL A 232 -7.12 -8.66 -5.21
N GLY A 233 -5.90 -8.25 -5.54
CA GLY A 233 -5.06 -8.97 -6.49
C GLY A 233 -4.13 -8.06 -7.29
N GLN A 234 -3.40 -8.63 -8.22
CA GLN A 234 -2.43 -7.94 -9.08
C GLN A 234 -3.05 -6.79 -9.89
N THR A 235 -4.30 -6.93 -10.32
CA THR A 235 -5.04 -5.94 -11.12
C THR A 235 -6.10 -5.19 -10.30
N GLY A 236 -6.14 -5.41 -9.00
CA GLY A 236 -6.93 -4.70 -8.01
C GLY A 236 -6.02 -4.09 -6.94
N THR A 237 -6.54 -3.97 -5.73
CA THR A 237 -5.78 -3.46 -4.58
C THR A 237 -4.82 -4.54 -4.07
N MET A 238 -3.55 -4.18 -3.88
CA MET A 238 -2.57 -5.01 -3.19
C MET A 238 -2.61 -4.68 -1.69
N VAL A 239 -2.74 -5.71 -0.87
CA VAL A 239 -2.98 -5.59 0.57
C VAL A 239 -1.97 -6.40 1.38
N ASN A 240 -1.64 -5.92 2.59
CA ASN A 240 -0.77 -6.60 3.54
C ASN A 240 -1.35 -6.43 4.96
N PRO A 241 -2.57 -6.96 5.23
CA PRO A 241 -3.19 -6.86 6.54
C PRO A 241 -2.50 -7.78 7.57
N ASP A 242 -2.82 -7.57 8.84
CA ASP A 242 -2.43 -8.51 9.89
C ASP A 242 -3.18 -9.85 9.73
N PHE A 243 -4.47 -9.79 9.34
CA PHE A 243 -5.29 -10.99 9.09
C PHE A 243 -6.03 -10.90 7.75
N TYR A 244 -5.93 -11.95 6.96
CA TYR A 244 -6.63 -12.10 5.70
C TYR A 244 -7.49 -13.36 5.69
N PHE A 245 -8.81 -13.21 5.65
CA PHE A 245 -9.76 -14.33 5.54
C PHE A 245 -10.13 -14.56 4.07
N ALA A 246 -9.72 -15.68 3.51
CA ALA A 246 -10.00 -16.09 2.13
C ALA A 246 -11.17 -17.08 2.10
N LEU A 247 -12.39 -16.60 1.84
CA LEU A 247 -13.60 -17.40 1.90
C LEU A 247 -14.08 -17.80 0.49
N GLY A 248 -13.94 -19.07 0.15
CA GLY A 248 -14.28 -19.59 -1.16
C GLY A 248 -13.36 -19.11 -2.29
N ILE A 249 -12.14 -18.71 -1.96
CA ILE A 249 -11.10 -18.26 -2.90
C ILE A 249 -10.23 -19.46 -3.29
N SER A 250 -10.00 -19.65 -4.59
CA SER A 250 -9.16 -20.76 -5.10
C SER A 250 -7.66 -20.53 -4.91
N GLY A 251 -7.21 -19.28 -4.86
CA GLY A 251 -5.78 -18.97 -4.81
C GLY A 251 -5.10 -18.90 -6.18
N ALA A 252 -5.77 -18.31 -7.16
CA ALA A 252 -5.14 -17.96 -8.43
C ALA A 252 -3.92 -17.06 -8.20
N ILE A 253 -2.86 -17.23 -9.01
CA ILE A 253 -1.57 -16.52 -8.84
C ILE A 253 -1.76 -15.01 -8.77
N GLN A 254 -2.68 -14.46 -9.57
CA GLN A 254 -2.96 -13.03 -9.60
C GLN A 254 -3.61 -12.53 -8.29
N HIS A 255 -4.40 -13.37 -7.63
CA HIS A 255 -4.97 -13.06 -6.32
C HIS A 255 -3.90 -13.14 -5.23
N LEU A 256 -3.12 -14.23 -5.24
CA LEU A 256 -2.01 -14.43 -4.29
C LEU A 256 -1.01 -13.28 -4.36
N ALA A 257 -0.69 -12.78 -5.55
CA ALA A 257 0.20 -11.64 -5.74
C ALA A 257 -0.28 -10.38 -4.99
N GLY A 258 -1.59 -10.24 -4.76
CA GLY A 258 -2.18 -9.10 -4.08
C GLY A 258 -2.30 -9.24 -2.57
N MET A 259 -2.16 -10.47 -1.97
CA MET A 259 -2.45 -10.66 -0.55
C MET A 259 -1.44 -11.54 0.21
N SER A 260 -0.49 -12.18 -0.48
CA SER A 260 0.48 -13.08 0.17
C SER A 260 1.47 -12.39 1.12
N GLY A 261 1.46 -11.05 1.21
CA GLY A 261 2.18 -10.30 2.24
C GLY A 261 1.42 -10.16 3.56
N SER A 262 0.22 -10.71 3.68
CA SER A 262 -0.55 -10.73 4.93
C SER A 262 0.20 -11.52 6.01
N LYS A 263 0.13 -11.07 7.28
CA LYS A 263 0.84 -11.74 8.37
C LYS A 263 0.22 -13.10 8.73
N VAL A 264 -1.10 -13.19 8.68
CA VAL A 264 -1.85 -14.43 8.92
C VAL A 264 -2.92 -14.60 7.86
N ILE A 265 -2.94 -15.73 7.19
CA ILE A 265 -3.90 -16.08 6.16
C ILE A 265 -4.77 -17.23 6.65
N VAL A 266 -6.08 -17.00 6.71
CA VAL A 266 -7.09 -18.01 7.06
C VAL A 266 -7.91 -18.34 5.81
N ALA A 267 -7.92 -19.59 5.39
CA ALA A 267 -8.62 -20.01 4.17
C ALA A 267 -9.75 -21.00 4.47
N VAL A 268 -10.90 -20.77 3.82
CA VAL A 268 -12.02 -21.73 3.81
C VAL A 268 -12.34 -22.09 2.36
N ASN A 269 -12.21 -23.34 1.99
CA ASN A 269 -12.54 -23.81 0.65
C ASN A 269 -13.04 -25.26 0.71
N LYS A 270 -13.97 -25.63 -0.18
CA LYS A 270 -14.45 -27.02 -0.34
C LYS A 270 -13.43 -27.94 -0.97
N ASP A 271 -12.59 -27.38 -1.86
CA ASP A 271 -11.57 -28.14 -2.59
C ASP A 271 -10.30 -28.21 -1.73
N PRO A 272 -9.90 -29.41 -1.26
CA PRO A 272 -8.70 -29.59 -0.46
C PRO A 272 -7.40 -29.28 -1.23
N ASP A 273 -7.45 -29.35 -2.57
CA ASP A 273 -6.30 -29.10 -3.43
C ASP A 273 -6.22 -27.64 -3.90
N ALA A 274 -7.11 -26.76 -3.42
CA ALA A 274 -7.13 -25.37 -3.79
C ALA A 274 -5.77 -24.70 -3.46
N PRO A 275 -5.14 -24.02 -4.43
CA PRO A 275 -3.82 -23.40 -4.25
C PRO A 275 -3.73 -22.42 -3.08
N ILE A 276 -4.86 -21.87 -2.61
CA ILE A 276 -4.91 -20.96 -1.45
C ILE A 276 -4.34 -21.63 -0.19
N PHE A 277 -4.55 -22.94 -0.01
CA PHE A 277 -4.03 -23.66 1.14
C PHE A 277 -2.50 -23.77 1.19
N LYS A 278 -1.81 -23.54 0.07
CA LYS A 278 -0.33 -23.52 0.04
C LYS A 278 0.27 -22.29 0.71
N VAL A 279 -0.53 -21.24 0.87
CA VAL A 279 -0.10 -19.97 1.48
C VAL A 279 -0.87 -19.66 2.77
N ALA A 280 -1.90 -20.43 3.11
CA ALA A 280 -2.68 -20.26 4.31
C ALA A 280 -1.95 -20.79 5.55
N ASP A 281 -1.94 -20.01 6.63
CA ASP A 281 -1.48 -20.43 7.95
C ASP A 281 -2.51 -21.34 8.63
N TYR A 282 -3.81 -21.05 8.37
CA TYR A 282 -4.93 -21.84 8.86
C TYR A 282 -5.89 -22.16 7.72
N GLY A 283 -6.24 -23.44 7.58
CA GLY A 283 -7.13 -23.91 6.52
C GLY A 283 -8.30 -24.73 7.05
N ILE A 284 -9.49 -24.42 6.56
CA ILE A 284 -10.71 -25.23 6.79
C ILE A 284 -11.14 -25.79 5.43
N VAL A 285 -11.02 -27.09 5.27
CA VAL A 285 -11.56 -27.80 4.12
C VAL A 285 -13.04 -28.08 4.37
N GLY A 286 -13.92 -27.31 3.76
CA GLY A 286 -15.34 -27.42 4.03
C GLY A 286 -16.21 -26.34 3.39
N ASP A 287 -17.50 -26.40 3.73
CA ASP A 287 -18.49 -25.46 3.25
C ASP A 287 -18.40 -24.14 4.03
N LEU A 288 -18.09 -23.03 3.32
CA LEU A 288 -18.04 -21.72 3.92
C LEU A 288 -19.37 -21.27 4.58
N PHE A 289 -20.50 -21.73 4.05
CA PHE A 289 -21.83 -21.44 4.63
C PHE A 289 -22.06 -22.11 5.99
N LYS A 290 -21.27 -23.15 6.31
CA LYS A 290 -21.23 -23.76 7.65
C LYS A 290 -20.13 -23.16 8.52
N ALA A 291 -18.98 -22.80 7.94
CA ALA A 291 -17.85 -22.28 8.68
C ALA A 291 -18.04 -20.82 9.12
N VAL A 292 -18.60 -19.95 8.26
CA VAL A 292 -18.78 -18.52 8.58
C VAL A 292 -19.66 -18.27 9.80
N PRO A 293 -20.82 -18.93 9.99
CA PRO A 293 -21.62 -18.75 11.21
C PRO A 293 -20.85 -19.09 12.50
N VAL A 294 -20.07 -20.18 12.49
CA VAL A 294 -19.25 -20.60 13.63
C VAL A 294 -18.16 -19.56 13.92
N LEU A 295 -17.50 -19.07 12.87
CA LEU A 295 -16.49 -17.99 13.03
C LEU A 295 -17.11 -16.74 13.64
N ARG A 296 -18.29 -16.32 13.19
CA ARG A 296 -19.02 -15.17 13.74
C ARG A 296 -19.39 -15.36 15.21
N GLU A 297 -19.90 -16.54 15.56
CA GLU A 297 -20.22 -16.88 16.95
C GLU A 297 -18.99 -16.76 17.87
N GLU A 298 -17.85 -17.30 17.45
CA GLU A 298 -16.60 -17.24 18.22
C GLU A 298 -16.04 -15.81 18.31
N VAL A 299 -16.16 -15.01 17.26
CA VAL A 299 -15.80 -13.57 17.28
C VAL A 299 -16.69 -12.83 18.28
N GLY A 300 -18.00 -13.09 18.27
CA GLY A 300 -18.94 -12.48 19.21
C GLY A 300 -18.62 -12.80 20.68
N LYS A 301 -18.25 -14.04 21.00
CA LYS A 301 -17.86 -14.46 22.36
C LYS A 301 -16.60 -13.78 22.88
N ARG A 302 -15.70 -13.33 22.01
CA ARG A 302 -14.42 -12.72 22.41
C ARG A 302 -14.45 -11.19 22.46
N LYS A 303 -15.48 -10.57 21.92
CA LYS A 303 -15.69 -9.11 21.96
C LYS A 303 -16.57 -8.64 23.12
N GLY A 304 -17.32 -9.54 23.76
CA GLY A 304 -18.08 -9.30 24.99
C GLY A 304 -17.25 -9.71 26.19
#